data_988fb645736f56823c7112d770fd78c3
#
_entry.id   988fb645736f56823c7112d770fd78c3
#
_cell.length_a   1.000
_cell.length_b   1.000
_cell.length_c   1.000
_cell.angle_alpha   90.00
_cell.angle_beta   90.00
_cell.angle_gamma   90.00
#
_symmetry.space_group_name_H-M   'P 1'
#
loop_
_entity.id
_entity.type
_entity.pdbx_description
1 polymer ?
#
loop_
_entity_poly.entity_id
_entity_poly.type
_entity_poly.pdbx_seq_one_letter_code
_entity_poly.pdbx_strand_id
1 'polypeptide(L)'
;MLRAAVKARTTLGRQVEDILANGALVSDEIVIEIIGERYDQFDCAQGAVFDGFPRTIRQAEALDDMLARRAKKVDRVIELKVDETILISRVEQRIASGQARADDNPETLKKRLQEYANQTAPLLTFYGGQGKLASV
;
A
#
# COMPACT_ATOMS: atom_id res chain seq x y z
N MET A 1 7.85 0.79 2.06
CA MET A 1 8.11 2.23 2.26
C MET A 1 8.16 2.59 3.73
N LEU A 2 7.12 2.45 4.55
CA LEU A 2 7.15 2.75 6.00
C LEU A 2 8.36 2.14 6.73
N ARG A 3 8.59 0.82 6.58
CA ARG A 3 9.75 0.15 7.17
C ARG A 3 11.10 0.69 6.67
N ALA A 4 11.16 1.14 5.43
CA ALA A 4 12.38 1.75 4.88
C ALA A 4 12.61 3.14 5.44
N ALA A 5 11.56 3.95 5.61
CA ALA A 5 11.65 5.27 6.24
C ALA A 5 12.10 5.17 7.71
N VAL A 6 11.54 4.22 8.47
CA VAL A 6 11.97 3.92 9.85
C VAL A 6 13.44 3.53 9.87
N LYS A 7 13.87 2.60 8.99
CA LYS A 7 15.27 2.15 8.90
C LYS A 7 16.23 3.27 8.52
N ALA A 8 15.80 4.18 7.63
CA ALA A 8 16.59 5.32 7.21
C ALA A 8 16.62 6.46 8.25
N ARG A 9 15.85 6.35 9.36
CA ARG A 9 15.76 7.35 10.43
C ARG A 9 15.46 8.76 9.93
N THR A 10 14.65 8.89 8.87
CA THR A 10 14.12 10.19 8.45
C THR A 10 13.28 10.80 9.57
N THR A 11 12.97 12.09 9.50
CA THR A 11 12.09 12.75 10.49
C THR A 11 10.74 12.06 10.56
N LEU A 12 10.11 11.77 9.41
CA LEU A 12 8.87 11.03 9.31
C LEU A 12 9.04 9.56 9.75
N GLY A 13 10.18 8.94 9.44
CA GLY A 13 10.50 7.57 9.88
C GLY A 13 10.54 7.44 11.40
N ARG A 14 11.10 8.40 12.12
CA ARG A 14 11.08 8.43 13.60
C ARG A 14 9.66 8.60 14.15
N GLN A 15 8.87 9.49 13.57
CA GLN A 15 7.46 9.65 13.97
C GLN A 15 6.67 8.35 13.79
N VAL A 16 6.88 7.64 12.68
CA VAL A 16 6.26 6.33 12.43
C VAL A 16 6.73 5.29 13.45
N GLU A 17 8.01 5.26 13.78
CA GLU A 17 8.57 4.35 14.79
C GLU A 17 7.90 4.56 16.15
N ASP A 18 7.78 5.82 16.59
CA ASP A 18 7.13 6.19 17.85
C ASP A 18 5.63 5.81 17.86
N ILE A 19 4.92 6.06 16.77
CA ILE A 19 3.51 5.69 16.62
C ILE A 19 3.34 4.17 16.71
N LEU A 20 4.16 3.41 15.99
CA LEU A 20 4.12 1.95 16.00
C LEU A 20 4.54 1.36 17.35
N ALA A 21 5.53 1.94 18.02
CA ALA A 21 5.97 1.53 19.36
C ALA A 21 4.86 1.69 20.41
N ASN A 22 4.00 2.70 20.24
CA ASN A 22 2.82 2.93 21.07
C ASN A 22 1.59 2.12 20.64
N GLY A 23 1.71 1.23 19.63
CA GLY A 23 0.62 0.41 19.14
C GLY A 23 -0.47 1.18 18.39
N ALA A 24 -0.19 2.41 17.98
CA ALA A 24 -1.14 3.24 17.21
C ALA A 24 -1.03 2.98 15.71
N LEU A 25 -2.10 3.32 14.97
CA LEU A 25 -2.11 3.27 13.51
C LEU A 25 -1.47 4.55 12.95
N VAL A 26 -0.64 4.37 11.92
CA VAL A 26 -0.07 5.51 11.16
C VAL A 26 -1.17 6.16 10.35
N SER A 27 -1.33 7.47 10.47
CA SER A 27 -2.37 8.19 9.74
C SER A 27 -2.09 8.25 8.23
N ASP A 28 -3.16 8.41 7.42
CA ASP A 28 -3.04 8.52 5.97
C ASP A 28 -2.18 9.72 5.56
N GLU A 29 -2.23 10.81 6.34
CA GLU A 29 -1.42 12.01 6.10
C GLU A 29 0.09 11.71 6.18
N ILE A 30 0.53 11.01 7.23
CA ILE A 30 1.93 10.61 7.38
C ILE A 30 2.33 9.64 6.27
N VAL A 31 1.45 8.71 5.90
CA VAL A 31 1.73 7.76 4.81
C VAL A 31 1.95 8.51 3.50
N ILE A 32 1.08 9.47 3.15
CA ILE A 32 1.21 10.22 1.89
C ILE A 32 2.44 11.14 1.88
N GLU A 33 2.83 11.71 3.03
CA GLU A 33 4.07 12.49 3.14
C GLU A 33 5.31 11.64 2.86
N ILE A 34 5.41 10.45 3.46
CA ILE A 34 6.51 9.51 3.21
C ILE A 34 6.55 9.08 1.73
N ILE A 35 5.39 8.87 1.11
CA ILE A 35 5.29 8.56 -0.31
C ILE A 35 5.79 9.75 -1.15
N GLY A 36 5.38 10.97 -0.79
CA GLY A 36 5.82 12.19 -1.44
C GLY A 36 7.34 12.38 -1.38
N GLU A 37 7.94 12.26 -0.18
CA GLU A 37 9.40 12.32 -0.01
C GLU A 37 10.13 11.27 -0.86
N ARG A 38 9.58 10.05 -0.94
CA ARG A 38 10.17 8.97 -1.74
C ARG A 38 10.01 9.24 -3.24
N TYR A 39 8.88 9.78 -3.66
CA TYR A 39 8.60 10.11 -5.06
C TYR A 39 9.49 11.24 -5.58
N ASP A 40 9.91 12.16 -4.70
CA ASP A 40 10.79 13.29 -5.04
C ASP A 40 12.27 12.87 -5.19
N GLN A 41 12.61 11.59 -4.96
CA GLN A 41 13.97 11.10 -5.20
C GLN A 41 14.27 10.99 -6.69
N PHE A 42 15.54 11.18 -7.05
CA PHE A 42 16.02 11.21 -8.44
C PHE A 42 15.64 9.95 -9.25
N ASP A 43 15.64 8.79 -8.64
CA ASP A 43 15.29 7.52 -9.28
C ASP A 43 13.80 7.41 -9.64
N CYS A 44 12.95 8.27 -9.10
CA CYS A 44 11.52 8.39 -9.44
C CYS A 44 11.22 9.45 -10.52
N ALA A 45 12.23 10.13 -11.07
CA ALA A 45 12.05 11.18 -12.06
C ALA A 45 11.29 10.73 -13.32
N GLN A 46 11.47 9.48 -13.74
CA GLN A 46 10.79 8.89 -14.88
C GLN A 46 9.41 8.31 -14.54
N GLY A 47 9.04 8.27 -13.27
CA GLY A 47 7.80 7.71 -12.76
C GLY A 47 8.04 6.67 -11.67
N ALA A 48 6.97 6.12 -11.13
CA ALA A 48 7.04 5.13 -10.07
C ALA A 48 5.90 4.11 -10.18
N VAL A 49 6.13 2.93 -9.65
CA VAL A 49 5.11 1.91 -9.43
C VAL A 49 4.82 1.83 -7.93
N PHE A 50 3.56 2.03 -7.58
CA PHE A 50 3.09 1.89 -6.21
C PHE A 50 2.55 0.49 -5.99
N ASP A 51 3.17 -0.26 -5.09
CA ASP A 51 2.73 -1.60 -4.68
C ASP A 51 2.19 -1.56 -3.24
N GLY A 52 0.94 -2.02 -3.06
CA GLY A 52 0.25 -2.03 -1.78
C GLY A 52 -0.21 -0.66 -1.28
N PHE A 53 -0.27 0.34 -2.15
CA PHE A 53 -0.82 1.66 -1.91
C PHE A 53 -1.34 2.26 -3.24
N PRO A 54 -2.47 2.99 -3.26
CA PRO A 54 -3.41 3.23 -2.15
C PRO A 54 -4.21 1.97 -1.77
N ARG A 55 -4.80 1.93 -0.58
CA ARG A 55 -5.68 0.86 -0.10
C ARG A 55 -7.09 1.35 0.24
N THR A 56 -7.32 2.64 0.24
CA THR A 56 -8.62 3.28 0.48
C THR A 56 -8.85 4.39 -0.52
N ILE A 57 -10.12 4.77 -0.73
CA ILE A 57 -10.49 5.91 -1.58
C ILE A 57 -9.79 7.19 -1.10
N ARG A 58 -9.79 7.44 0.21
CA ARG A 58 -9.12 8.61 0.80
C ARG A 58 -7.64 8.66 0.47
N GLN A 59 -6.95 7.52 0.53
CA GLN A 59 -5.54 7.44 0.12
C GLN A 59 -5.37 7.68 -1.39
N ALA A 60 -6.31 7.22 -2.22
CA ALA A 60 -6.27 7.44 -3.66
C ALA A 60 -6.43 8.93 -4.01
N GLU A 61 -7.38 9.61 -3.37
CA GLU A 61 -7.57 11.06 -3.52
C GLU A 61 -6.34 11.83 -3.08
N ALA A 62 -5.76 11.49 -1.91
CA ALA A 62 -4.54 12.12 -1.42
C ALA A 62 -3.33 11.87 -2.33
N LEU A 63 -3.24 10.67 -2.95
CA LEU A 63 -2.22 10.37 -3.97
C LEU A 63 -2.41 11.22 -5.22
N ASP A 64 -3.64 11.33 -5.72
CA ASP A 64 -3.94 12.15 -6.90
C ASP A 64 -3.59 13.63 -6.63
N ASP A 65 -3.92 14.17 -5.47
CA ASP A 65 -3.56 15.53 -5.06
C ASP A 65 -2.03 15.71 -4.95
N MET A 66 -1.35 14.76 -4.35
CA MET A 66 0.11 14.77 -4.20
C MET A 66 0.81 14.78 -5.56
N LEU A 67 0.35 13.95 -6.50
CA LEU A 67 0.87 13.88 -7.86
C LEU A 67 0.53 15.14 -8.67
N ALA A 68 -0.70 15.66 -8.55
CA ALA A 68 -1.13 16.87 -9.25
C ALA A 68 -0.26 18.10 -8.93
N ARG A 69 0.15 18.25 -7.66
CA ARG A 69 1.11 19.30 -7.23
C ARG A 69 2.46 19.21 -7.93
N ARG A 70 2.79 18.05 -8.51
CA ARG A 70 4.02 17.75 -9.24
C ARG A 70 3.81 17.69 -10.76
N ALA A 71 2.64 18.13 -11.23
CA ALA A 71 2.21 18.01 -12.64
C ALA A 71 2.28 16.54 -13.16
N LYS A 72 1.97 15.59 -12.28
CA LYS A 72 1.91 14.14 -12.54
C LYS A 72 0.52 13.61 -12.20
N LYS A 73 0.25 12.39 -12.62
CA LYS A 73 -1.02 11.69 -12.37
C LYS A 73 -0.79 10.18 -12.28
N VAL A 74 -1.78 9.46 -11.79
CA VAL A 74 -1.85 8.01 -11.94
C VAL A 74 -2.24 7.70 -13.40
N ASP A 75 -1.36 7.04 -14.15
CA ASP A 75 -1.59 6.70 -15.56
C ASP A 75 -2.38 5.38 -15.68
N ARG A 76 -2.01 4.38 -14.91
CA ARG A 76 -2.64 3.05 -14.93
C ARG A 76 -2.68 2.43 -13.53
N VAL A 77 -3.73 1.66 -13.31
CA VAL A 77 -3.90 0.80 -12.14
C VAL A 77 -4.06 -0.63 -12.64
N ILE A 78 -3.25 -1.54 -12.13
CA ILE A 78 -3.29 -2.96 -12.48
C ILE A 78 -3.87 -3.73 -11.31
N GLU A 79 -5.03 -4.33 -11.53
CA GLU A 79 -5.61 -5.29 -10.60
C GLU A 79 -5.07 -6.69 -10.90
N LEU A 80 -4.48 -7.34 -9.90
CA LEU A 80 -4.12 -8.75 -9.97
C LEU A 80 -5.26 -9.58 -9.37
N LYS A 81 -6.01 -10.28 -10.21
CA LYS A 81 -7.08 -11.19 -9.75
C LYS A 81 -6.45 -12.49 -9.27
N VAL A 82 -6.59 -12.77 -8.00
CA VAL A 82 -6.05 -13.99 -7.38
C VAL A 82 -7.16 -14.69 -6.61
N ASP A 83 -7.30 -15.99 -6.84
CA ASP A 83 -8.21 -16.82 -6.08
C ASP A 83 -7.78 -16.92 -4.62
N GLU A 84 -8.75 -16.89 -3.69
CA GLU A 84 -8.48 -16.98 -2.24
C GLU A 84 -7.74 -18.26 -1.86
N THR A 85 -8.02 -19.36 -2.54
CA THR A 85 -7.35 -20.66 -2.30
C THR A 85 -5.86 -20.56 -2.58
N ILE A 86 -5.47 -19.80 -3.61
CA ILE A 86 -4.06 -19.54 -3.94
C ILE A 86 -3.40 -18.67 -2.85
N LEU A 87 -4.12 -17.70 -2.30
CA LEU A 87 -3.59 -16.86 -1.21
C LEU A 87 -3.31 -17.68 0.04
N ILE A 88 -4.23 -18.57 0.41
CA ILE A 88 -4.06 -19.50 1.55
C ILE A 88 -2.84 -20.38 1.34
N SER A 89 -2.75 -21.06 0.18
CA SER A 89 -1.62 -21.96 -0.13
C SER A 89 -0.27 -21.24 -0.12
N ARG A 90 -0.21 -19.99 -0.57
CA ARG A 90 1.03 -19.17 -0.50
C ARG A 90 1.46 -18.85 0.92
N VAL A 91 0.50 -18.61 1.83
CA VAL A 91 0.81 -18.39 3.25
C VAL A 91 1.34 -19.68 3.86
N GLU A 92 0.67 -20.82 3.61
CA GLU A 92 1.09 -22.14 4.09
C GLU A 92 2.49 -22.51 3.59
N GLN A 93 2.78 -22.33 2.30
CA GLN A 93 4.10 -22.58 1.72
C GLN A 93 5.19 -21.69 2.35
N ARG A 94 4.88 -20.44 2.64
CA ARG A 94 5.82 -19.50 3.29
C ARG A 94 6.12 -19.91 4.73
N ILE A 95 5.11 -20.39 5.46
CA ILE A 95 5.28 -20.94 6.79
C ILE A 95 6.15 -22.23 6.72
N ALA A 96 5.83 -23.14 5.81
CA ALA A 96 6.54 -24.40 5.65
C ALA A 96 8.02 -24.20 5.24
N SER A 97 8.32 -23.15 4.45
CA SER A 97 9.69 -22.81 4.03
C SER A 97 10.51 -22.05 5.08
N GLY A 98 9.99 -21.83 6.29
CA GLY A 98 10.67 -21.08 7.34
C GLY A 98 10.76 -19.57 7.10
N GLN A 99 10.04 -19.05 6.10
CA GLN A 99 9.98 -17.62 5.76
C GLN A 99 8.72 -16.95 6.32
N ALA A 100 8.10 -17.55 7.32
CA ALA A 100 6.90 -17.05 7.96
C ALA A 100 7.11 -15.61 8.47
N ARG A 101 6.11 -14.77 8.24
CA ARG A 101 6.02 -13.44 8.85
C ARG A 101 5.25 -13.55 10.16
N ALA A 102 5.44 -12.59 11.06
CA ALA A 102 4.73 -12.56 12.35
C ALA A 102 3.19 -12.56 12.21
N ASP A 103 2.71 -12.14 11.06
CA ASP A 103 1.30 -12.00 10.71
C ASP A 103 0.79 -13.09 9.75
N ASP A 104 1.59 -14.14 9.48
CA ASP A 104 1.19 -15.29 8.68
C ASP A 104 0.43 -16.31 9.52
N ASN A 105 -0.84 -16.02 9.79
CA ASN A 105 -1.78 -16.94 10.42
C ASN A 105 -3.18 -16.80 9.79
N PRO A 106 -4.05 -17.82 9.90
CA PRO A 106 -5.37 -17.84 9.27
C PRO A 106 -6.28 -16.68 9.69
N GLU A 107 -6.23 -16.26 10.95
CA GLU A 107 -7.06 -15.18 11.46
C GLU A 107 -6.68 -13.84 10.86
N THR A 108 -5.37 -13.56 10.79
CA THR A 108 -4.86 -12.34 10.17
C THR A 108 -5.14 -12.35 8.66
N LEU A 109 -5.03 -13.49 7.99
CA LEU A 109 -5.38 -13.60 6.57
C LEU A 109 -6.86 -13.28 6.34
N LYS A 110 -7.77 -13.87 7.13
CA LYS A 110 -9.21 -13.60 7.07
C LYS A 110 -9.51 -12.11 7.28
N LYS A 111 -8.89 -11.49 8.29
CA LYS A 111 -9.04 -10.06 8.57
C LYS A 111 -8.57 -9.21 7.39
N ARG A 112 -7.43 -9.54 6.78
CA ARG A 112 -6.91 -8.83 5.60
C ARG A 112 -7.82 -8.95 4.38
N LEU A 113 -8.41 -10.14 4.14
CA LEU A 113 -9.37 -10.33 3.05
C LEU A 113 -10.62 -9.49 3.28
N GLN A 114 -11.10 -9.42 4.51
CA GLN A 114 -12.25 -8.58 4.86
C GLN A 114 -11.95 -7.09 4.72
N GLU A 115 -10.78 -6.63 5.16
CA GLU A 115 -10.32 -5.24 4.98
C GLU A 115 -10.16 -4.90 3.49
N TYR A 116 -9.62 -5.82 2.68
CA TYR A 116 -9.55 -5.66 1.25
C TYR A 116 -10.93 -5.48 0.63
N ALA A 117 -11.88 -6.36 0.94
CA ALA A 117 -13.24 -6.29 0.42
C ALA A 117 -13.93 -4.96 0.79
N ASN A 118 -13.74 -4.50 2.03
CA ASN A 118 -14.43 -3.32 2.54
C ASN A 118 -13.78 -1.99 2.11
N GLN A 119 -12.46 -1.94 2.01
CA GLN A 119 -11.73 -0.68 1.83
C GLN A 119 -10.99 -0.58 0.50
N THR A 120 -10.45 -1.70 -0.01
CA THR A 120 -9.58 -1.69 -1.19
C THR A 120 -10.34 -2.02 -2.47
N ALA A 121 -11.26 -2.98 -2.43
CA ALA A 121 -12.09 -3.32 -3.59
C ALA A 121 -12.87 -2.12 -4.18
N PRO A 122 -13.37 -1.15 -3.41
CA PRO A 122 -13.97 0.07 -3.95
C PRO A 122 -13.07 0.88 -4.87
N LEU A 123 -11.74 0.77 -4.76
CA LEU A 123 -10.78 1.41 -5.67
C LEU A 123 -10.94 0.93 -7.12
N LEU A 124 -11.41 -0.29 -7.34
CA LEU A 124 -11.67 -0.83 -8.67
C LEU A 124 -12.73 0.02 -9.40
N THR A 125 -13.81 0.36 -8.69
CA THR A 125 -14.84 1.25 -9.23
C THR A 125 -14.31 2.68 -9.40
N PHE A 126 -13.56 3.18 -8.44
CA PHE A 126 -12.98 4.52 -8.47
C PHE A 126 -12.05 4.73 -9.68
N TYR A 127 -11.11 3.82 -9.92
CA TYR A 127 -10.20 3.91 -11.06
C TYR A 127 -10.81 3.40 -12.36
N GLY A 128 -11.75 2.46 -12.28
CA GLY A 128 -12.54 2.00 -13.43
C GLY A 128 -13.36 3.12 -14.06
N GLY A 129 -14.03 3.93 -13.22
CA GLY A 129 -14.76 5.12 -13.67
C GLY A 129 -13.88 6.18 -14.34
N GLN A 130 -12.58 6.19 -14.03
CA GLN A 130 -11.58 7.07 -14.67
C GLN A 130 -10.93 6.47 -15.93
N GLY A 131 -11.30 5.24 -16.32
CA GLY A 131 -10.68 4.53 -17.45
C GLY A 131 -9.21 4.14 -17.23
N LYS A 132 -8.75 4.11 -15.98
CA LYS A 132 -7.35 3.81 -15.62
C LYS A 132 -7.11 2.36 -15.25
N LEU A 133 -8.17 1.58 -14.96
CA LEU A 133 -8.07 0.22 -14.46
C LEU A 133 -7.79 -0.79 -15.57
N ALA A 134 -6.86 -1.70 -15.33
CA ALA A 134 -6.64 -2.93 -16.10
C ALA A 134 -6.60 -4.12 -15.13
N SER A 135 -7.36 -5.17 -15.43
CA SER A 135 -7.42 -6.39 -14.60
C SER A 135 -6.69 -7.53 -15.31
N VAL A 136 -5.88 -8.27 -14.56
CA VAL A 136 -5.09 -9.40 -15.05
C VAL A 136 -5.36 -10.63 -14.19
#